data_6aed8cacd7449b276f584d005d7c2da8
#
_entry.id   6aed8cacd7449b276f584d005d7c2da8
#
_cell.length_a   1.000
_cell.length_b   1.000
_cell.length_c   1.000
_cell.angle_alpha   90.00
_cell.angle_beta   90.00
_cell.angle_gamma   90.00
#
_symmetry.space_group_name_H-M   'P 1'
#
loop_
_entity.id
_entity.type
_entity.pdbx_description
1 polymer ?
#
loop_
_entity_poly.entity_id
_entity_poly.type
_entity_poly.pdbx_seq_one_letter_code
_entity_poly.pdbx_strand_id
1 'polypeptide(L)' 'MLMEIWCEGDPRRDYTACHLGYGKGETLKEACEDLASHNAYFDKHFRRHTMRYCGCAVFNNEADARDLYN' A
#
# COMPACT_ATOMS: atom_id res chain seq x y z
N MET A 1 -0.76 15.39 6.40
CA MET A 1 -1.99 14.90 5.76
C MET A 1 -2.10 13.39 5.96
N LEU A 2 -3.28 12.92 6.29
CA LEU A 2 -3.50 11.48 6.50
C LEU A 2 -3.95 10.86 5.18
N MET A 3 -3.26 9.80 4.76
CA MET A 3 -3.57 9.12 3.51
C MET A 3 -3.96 7.67 3.76
N GLU A 4 -4.90 7.17 2.97
CA GLU A 4 -5.16 5.73 2.91
C GLU A 4 -4.02 5.06 2.16
N ILE A 5 -3.65 3.87 2.60
CA ILE A 5 -2.64 3.06 1.92
C ILE A 5 -3.30 1.78 1.44
N TRP A 6 -3.26 1.56 0.14
CA TRP A 6 -3.87 0.41 -0.52
C TRP A 6 -2.81 -0.36 -1.29
N CYS A 7 -2.97 -1.67 -1.42
CA CYS A 7 -2.17 -2.43 -2.38
C CYS A 7 -3.07 -2.91 -3.52
N GLU A 8 -2.48 -3.04 -4.70
CA GLU A 8 -3.23 -3.53 -5.87
C GLU A 8 -3.56 -5.01 -5.71
N GLY A 9 -4.59 -5.45 -6.43
CA GLY A 9 -4.89 -6.86 -6.52
C GLY A 9 -3.88 -7.58 -7.42
N ASP A 10 -3.89 -8.89 -7.37
CA ASP A 10 -3.01 -9.70 -8.21
C ASP A 10 -3.84 -10.82 -8.83
N PRO A 11 -4.16 -10.73 -10.14
CA PRO A 11 -4.97 -11.75 -10.78
C PRO A 11 -4.32 -13.13 -10.81
N ARG A 12 -2.98 -13.17 -10.73
CA ARG A 12 -2.27 -14.46 -10.72
C ARG A 12 -2.43 -15.18 -9.39
N ARG A 13 -2.69 -14.44 -8.32
CA ARG A 13 -2.88 -14.98 -6.98
C ARG A 13 -4.34 -14.98 -6.56
N ASP A 14 -5.20 -14.51 -7.46
CA ASP A 14 -6.65 -14.46 -7.25
C ASP A 14 -7.03 -13.68 -6.00
N TYR A 15 -6.45 -12.48 -5.83
CA TYR A 15 -6.92 -11.60 -4.77
C TYR A 15 -7.08 -10.17 -5.28
N THR A 16 -8.00 -9.46 -4.65
CA THR A 16 -8.35 -8.10 -5.03
C THR A 16 -7.53 -7.08 -4.23
N ALA A 17 -7.60 -5.82 -4.66
CA ALA A 17 -6.98 -4.72 -3.92
C ALA A 17 -7.47 -4.71 -2.48
N CYS A 18 -6.59 -4.35 -1.56
CA CYS A 18 -6.99 -4.29 -0.16
C CYS A 18 -6.40 -3.07 0.54
N HIS A 19 -7.13 -2.61 1.55
CA HIS A 19 -6.75 -1.47 2.38
C HIS A 19 -5.75 -1.94 3.43
N LEU A 20 -4.60 -1.27 3.48
CA LEU A 20 -3.52 -1.67 4.38
C LEU A 20 -3.48 -0.85 5.67
N GLY A 21 -3.94 0.40 5.62
CA GLY A 21 -3.93 1.26 6.78
C GLY A 21 -3.87 2.73 6.37
N TYR A 22 -3.48 3.56 7.33
CA TYR A 22 -3.35 5.01 7.13
C TYR A 22 -1.96 5.46 7.52
N GLY A 23 -1.41 6.40 6.77
CA GLY A 23 -0.15 7.02 7.11
C GLY A 23 -0.20 8.52 6.92
N LYS A 24 0.64 9.24 7.65
CA LYS A 24 0.73 10.70 7.56
C LYS A 24 1.90 11.09 6.67
N GLY A 25 1.67 12.01 5.76
CA GLY A 25 2.74 12.53 4.91
C GLY A 25 2.18 13.38 3.80
N GLU A 26 3.08 14.07 3.11
CA GLU A 26 2.73 14.88 1.93
C GLU A 26 2.78 14.05 0.65
N THR A 27 3.49 12.93 0.70
CA THR A 27 3.62 12.03 -0.44
C THR A 27 3.26 10.62 0.01
N LEU A 28 2.96 9.75 -0.96
CA LEU A 28 2.66 8.36 -0.68
C LEU A 28 3.84 7.67 0.02
N LYS A 29 5.07 7.99 -0.40
CA LYS A 29 6.25 7.40 0.22
C LYS A 29 6.33 7.76 1.70
N GLU A 30 6.12 9.04 2.03
CA GLU A 30 6.13 9.49 3.43
C GLU A 30 5.02 8.81 4.24
N ALA A 31 3.83 8.70 3.66
CA ALA A 31 2.71 8.05 4.33
C ALA A 31 3.00 6.58 4.59
N CYS A 32 3.63 5.89 3.63
CA CYS A 32 4.01 4.49 3.81
C CYS A 32 5.07 4.34 4.90
N GLU A 33 6.04 5.25 4.95
CA GLU A 33 7.06 5.22 6.00
C GLU A 33 6.43 5.46 7.37
N ASP A 34 5.46 6.36 7.44
CA ASP A 34 4.75 6.60 8.69
C ASP A 34 3.97 5.37 9.14
N LEU A 35 3.24 4.74 8.21
CA LEU A 35 2.51 3.52 8.54
C LEU A 35 3.46 2.42 9.02
N ALA A 36 4.59 2.26 8.35
CA ALA A 36 5.59 1.25 8.73
C ALA A 36 6.13 1.50 10.14
N SER A 37 6.22 2.77 10.56
CA SER A 37 6.78 3.12 11.87
C SER A 37 5.89 2.70 13.03
N HIS A 38 4.60 2.45 12.78
CA HIS A 38 3.68 2.04 13.84
C HIS A 38 2.84 0.82 13.49
N ASN A 39 3.23 0.10 12.45
CA ASN A 39 2.57 -1.15 12.06
C ASN A 39 3.65 -2.15 11.64
N ALA A 40 4.01 -3.04 12.57
CA ALA A 40 5.10 -3.98 12.35
C ALA A 40 4.83 -4.95 11.19
N TYR A 41 3.58 -5.33 10.99
CA TYR A 41 3.23 -6.25 9.91
C TYR A 41 3.44 -5.58 8.56
N PHE A 42 2.99 -4.32 8.43
CA PHE A 42 3.20 -3.57 7.20
C PHE A 42 4.69 -3.37 6.93
N ASP A 43 5.45 -2.98 7.97
CA ASP A 43 6.89 -2.76 7.85
C ASP A 43 7.62 -4.01 7.35
N LYS A 44 7.21 -5.17 7.84
CA LYS A 44 7.84 -6.45 7.46
C LYS A 44 7.69 -6.76 5.98
N HIS A 45 6.56 -6.39 5.38
CA HIS A 45 6.24 -6.77 4.00
C HIS A 45 6.40 -5.65 2.99
N PHE A 46 6.65 -4.42 3.44
CA PHE A 46 6.77 -3.26 2.57
C PHE A 46 8.22 -3.04 2.15
N ARG A 47 8.43 -2.79 0.86
CA ARG A 47 9.75 -2.50 0.29
C ARG A 47 9.80 -1.04 -0.15
N ARG A 48 10.56 -0.22 0.56
CA ARG A 48 10.63 1.23 0.33
C ARG A 48 11.16 1.60 -1.04
N HIS A 49 12.15 0.86 -1.53
CA HIS A 49 12.79 1.21 -2.81
C HIS A 49 11.84 1.03 -3.99
N THR A 50 10.99 0.05 -3.95
CA THR A 50 10.10 -0.26 -5.06
C THR A 50 8.67 0.18 -4.80
N MET A 51 8.36 0.64 -3.59
CA MET A 51 7.00 0.99 -3.18
C MET A 51 6.04 -0.18 -3.41
N ARG A 52 6.44 -1.37 -2.93
CA ARG A 52 5.65 -2.57 -3.08
C ARG A 52 5.40 -3.23 -1.73
N TYR A 53 4.22 -3.80 -1.61
CA TYR A 53 3.80 -4.55 -0.43
C TYR A 53 3.51 -5.98 -0.87
N CYS A 54 4.29 -6.94 -0.36
CA CYS A 54 4.19 -8.35 -0.77
C CYS A 54 4.26 -8.50 -2.30
N GLY A 55 5.07 -7.66 -2.95
CA GLY A 55 5.26 -7.70 -4.39
C GLY A 55 4.25 -6.91 -5.20
N CYS A 56 3.24 -6.32 -4.57
CA CYS A 56 2.21 -5.54 -5.25
C CYS A 56 2.41 -4.06 -5.01
N ALA A 57 2.12 -3.24 -6.03
CA ALA A 57 2.27 -1.79 -5.93
C ALA A 57 1.28 -1.23 -4.89
N VAL A 58 1.69 -0.15 -4.23
CA VAL A 58 0.83 0.53 -3.26
C VAL A 58 0.33 1.85 -3.84
N PHE A 59 -0.84 2.26 -3.37
CA PHE A 59 -1.53 3.46 -3.84
C PHE A 59 -2.16 4.19 -2.66
N ASN A 60 -2.51 5.45 -2.87
CA ASN A 60 -3.17 6.24 -1.84
C ASN A 60 -4.68 6.33 -2.01
N ASN A 61 -5.25 5.46 -2.86
CA ASN A 61 -6.70 5.44 -3.07
C ASN A 61 -7.11 4.08 -3.64
N GLU A 62 -8.37 3.76 -3.42
CA GLU A 62 -8.93 2.49 -3.84
C GLU A 62 -9.04 2.36 -5.36
N ALA A 63 -9.41 3.44 -6.04
CA ALA A 63 -9.64 3.40 -7.48
C ALA A 63 -8.39 2.96 -8.23
N ASP A 64 -7.25 3.56 -7.92
CA ASP A 64 -5.99 3.19 -8.57
C ASP A 64 -5.56 1.78 -8.18
N ALA A 65 -5.77 1.40 -6.93
CA ALA A 65 -5.39 0.07 -6.47
C ALA A 65 -6.18 -1.02 -7.19
N ARG A 66 -7.42 -0.74 -7.57
CA ARG A 66 -8.27 -1.72 -8.26
C ARG A 66 -8.12 -1.72 -9.77
N ASP A 67 -7.29 -0.84 -10.31
CA ASP A 67 -7.15 -0.69 -11.76
C ASP A 67 -6.63 -1.96 -12.44
N LEU A 68 -5.73 -2.69 -11.80
CA LEU A 68 -5.17 -3.91 -12.36
C LEU A 68 -6.13 -5.09 -12.28
N TYR A 69 -6.72 -5.30 -11.11
CA TYR A 69 -7.60 -6.46 -10.87
C TYR A 69 -8.66 -6.06 -9.87
N ASN A 70 -9.86 -6.13 -10.31
CA ASN A 70 -10.99 -5.68 -9.52
C ASN A 70 -11.91 -6.84 -9.15
#